data_4490f12a31b6fd4ac99feebcc8ec14b7
#
_entry.id   4490f12a31b6fd4ac99feebcc8ec14b7
#
_cell.length_a   1.000
_cell.length_b   1.000
_cell.length_c   1.000
_cell.angle_alpha   90.00
_cell.angle_beta   90.00
_cell.angle_gamma   90.00
#
_symmetry.space_group_name_H-M   'P 1'
#
loop_
_entity.id
_entity.type
_entity.pdbx_description
1 polymer ?
#
loop_
_entity_poly.entity_id
_entity_poly.type
_entity_poly.pdbx_seq_one_letter_code
_entity_poly.pdbx_strand_id
1 'polypeptide(L)'
;MSYTYTTLKQAIKDYTENDETTFVNNLPVFIRNTEERILKNVQLSLFQRNASGTMTSSNKFLTCPSDFLAPFSLAYTDSSSNQVFLDFKDADFLQSFNPNPATTGSPRYYGQFDVDNFIISPTPDSGYAVELHYFYRPASLTVSTFTLTMTSVSGTFTTSDTITGSSSAQSTTVNAVPSSTTLTVKIPAGDFAVGETLTGS
;
A
#
# COMPACT_ATOMS: atom_id res chain seq x y z
N MET A 1 2.76 23.89 -8.81
CA MET A 1 1.34 23.84 -8.35
C MET A 1 0.96 22.37 -8.21
N SER A 2 0.38 21.98 -7.10
CA SER A 2 -0.15 20.63 -6.89
C SER A 2 -1.66 20.65 -7.20
N TYR A 3 -2.12 19.76 -8.06
CA TYR A 3 -3.55 19.57 -8.30
C TYR A 3 -4.15 18.69 -7.21
N THR A 4 -5.27 19.13 -6.65
CA THR A 4 -6.19 18.23 -5.93
C THR A 4 -7.10 17.54 -6.94
N TYR A 5 -7.78 16.46 -6.52
CA TYR A 5 -8.77 15.78 -7.38
C TYR A 5 -9.84 16.75 -7.91
N THR A 6 -10.33 17.65 -7.05
CA THR A 6 -11.36 18.64 -7.42
C THR A 6 -10.84 19.65 -8.44
N THR A 7 -9.63 20.19 -8.22
CA THR A 7 -9.04 21.16 -9.16
C THR A 7 -8.64 20.52 -10.48
N LEU A 8 -8.20 19.24 -10.46
CA LEU A 8 -7.92 18.48 -11.68
C LEU A 8 -9.20 18.25 -12.50
N LYS A 9 -10.30 17.85 -11.86
CA LYS A 9 -11.60 17.70 -12.55
C LYS A 9 -12.04 19.00 -13.19
N GLN A 10 -11.93 20.13 -12.46
CA GLN A 10 -12.30 21.42 -13.00
C GLN A 10 -11.42 21.80 -14.18
N ALA A 11 -10.10 21.64 -14.07
CA ALA A 11 -9.17 21.94 -15.17
C ALA A 11 -9.45 21.10 -16.43
N ILE A 12 -9.85 19.83 -16.27
CA ILE A 12 -10.23 18.98 -17.41
C ILE A 12 -11.52 19.52 -18.07
N LYS A 13 -12.52 19.88 -17.28
CA LYS A 13 -13.76 20.47 -17.80
C LYS A 13 -13.51 21.76 -18.57
N ASP A 14 -12.72 22.66 -17.98
CA ASP A 14 -12.38 23.93 -18.58
C ASP A 14 -11.60 23.76 -19.90
N TYR A 15 -10.65 22.79 -19.93
CA TYR A 15 -9.86 22.50 -21.13
C TYR A 15 -10.67 21.86 -22.25
N THR A 16 -11.61 20.97 -21.89
CA THR A 16 -12.46 20.26 -22.88
C THR A 16 -13.72 21.06 -23.25
N GLU A 17 -13.99 22.16 -22.54
CA GLU A 17 -15.24 22.95 -22.68
C GLU A 17 -16.49 22.06 -22.62
N ASN A 18 -16.46 21.03 -21.74
CA ASN A 18 -17.52 20.02 -21.67
C ASN A 18 -17.99 19.81 -20.22
N ASP A 19 -19.24 20.20 -19.97
CA ASP A 19 -19.95 20.08 -18.70
C ASP A 19 -21.04 19.01 -18.72
N GLU A 20 -21.11 18.21 -19.79
CA GLU A 20 -22.12 17.16 -19.92
C GLU A 20 -22.03 16.17 -18.76
N THR A 21 -23.17 15.83 -18.18
CA THR A 21 -23.24 15.00 -16.97
C THR A 21 -22.55 13.64 -17.16
N THR A 22 -22.74 13.00 -18.31
CA THR A 22 -22.12 11.71 -18.63
C THR A 22 -20.61 11.80 -18.67
N PHE A 23 -20.05 12.85 -19.29
CA PHE A 23 -18.63 13.11 -19.31
C PHE A 23 -18.07 13.33 -17.90
N VAL A 24 -18.69 14.22 -17.11
CA VAL A 24 -18.29 14.55 -15.75
C VAL A 24 -18.28 13.32 -14.84
N ASN A 25 -19.29 12.47 -14.96
CA ASN A 25 -19.39 11.21 -14.18
C ASN A 25 -18.32 10.19 -14.55
N ASN A 26 -17.77 10.23 -15.77
CA ASN A 26 -16.73 9.33 -16.23
C ASN A 26 -15.30 9.85 -15.96
N LEU A 27 -15.10 11.10 -15.58
CA LEU A 27 -13.79 11.67 -15.26
C LEU A 27 -12.98 10.83 -14.25
N PRO A 28 -13.57 10.28 -13.16
CA PRO A 28 -12.84 9.41 -12.24
C PRO A 28 -12.23 8.19 -12.93
N VAL A 29 -12.94 7.60 -13.88
CA VAL A 29 -12.48 6.43 -14.65
C VAL A 29 -11.32 6.80 -15.57
N PHE A 30 -11.40 7.93 -16.24
CA PHE A 30 -10.33 8.42 -17.12
C PHE A 30 -9.06 8.75 -16.35
N ILE A 31 -9.19 9.41 -15.19
CA ILE A 31 -8.07 9.71 -14.31
C ILE A 31 -7.41 8.42 -13.84
N ARG A 32 -8.19 7.46 -13.31
CA ARG A 32 -7.65 6.15 -12.84
C ARG A 32 -6.92 5.38 -13.94
N ASN A 33 -7.49 5.32 -15.13
CA ASN A 33 -6.85 4.65 -16.27
C ASN A 33 -5.53 5.32 -16.67
N THR A 34 -5.45 6.65 -16.56
CA THR A 34 -4.23 7.41 -16.82
C THR A 34 -3.17 7.14 -15.75
N GLU A 35 -3.55 7.13 -14.47
CA GLU A 35 -2.68 6.77 -13.35
C GLU A 35 -2.08 5.36 -13.53
N GLU A 36 -2.92 4.37 -13.84
CA GLU A 36 -2.47 2.99 -14.10
C GLU A 36 -1.48 2.94 -15.28
N ARG A 37 -1.73 3.71 -16.33
CA ARG A 37 -0.83 3.76 -17.49
C ARG A 37 0.52 4.40 -17.14
N ILE A 38 0.53 5.43 -16.29
CA ILE A 38 1.75 6.06 -15.80
C ILE A 38 2.55 5.08 -14.95
N LEU A 39 1.91 4.44 -13.97
CA LEU A 39 2.55 3.49 -13.06
C LEU A 39 3.16 2.28 -13.77
N LYS A 40 2.53 1.81 -14.85
CA LYS A 40 3.04 0.68 -15.64
C LYS A 40 4.23 1.04 -16.53
N ASN A 41 4.34 2.29 -16.96
CA ASN A 41 5.33 2.69 -17.96
C ASN A 41 6.48 3.52 -17.37
N VAL A 42 6.31 4.12 -16.20
CA VAL A 42 7.28 5.07 -15.63
C VAL A 42 7.74 4.58 -14.27
N GLN A 43 9.00 4.18 -14.18
CA GLN A 43 9.66 3.80 -12.92
C GLN A 43 10.37 5.02 -12.32
N LEU A 44 9.66 5.80 -11.51
CA LEU A 44 10.25 6.93 -10.79
C LEU A 44 10.72 6.49 -9.39
N SER A 45 11.88 7.00 -8.96
CA SER A 45 12.35 6.80 -7.59
C SER A 45 11.38 7.31 -6.53
N LEU A 46 10.52 8.26 -6.89
CA LEU A 46 9.43 8.75 -6.03
C LEU A 46 8.44 7.64 -5.63
N PHE A 47 8.32 6.58 -6.45
CA PHE A 47 7.44 5.43 -6.19
C PHE A 47 8.17 4.27 -5.52
N GLN A 48 9.34 4.51 -4.93
CA GLN A 48 10.06 3.52 -4.14
C GLN A 48 9.72 3.66 -2.66
N ARG A 49 9.55 2.52 -2.02
CA ARG A 49 9.34 2.39 -0.56
C ARG A 49 10.20 1.29 0.00
N ASN A 50 10.41 1.36 1.30
CA ASN A 50 11.01 0.31 2.10
C ASN A 50 9.96 -0.26 3.06
N ALA A 51 9.93 -1.59 3.19
CA ALA A 51 9.12 -2.29 4.18
C ALA A 51 9.97 -3.33 4.90
N SER A 52 9.81 -3.38 6.21
CA SER A 52 10.43 -4.40 7.05
C SER A 52 9.43 -5.49 7.39
N GLY A 53 9.90 -6.73 7.51
CA GLY A 53 9.10 -7.87 7.85
C GLY A 53 9.95 -8.99 8.47
N THR A 54 9.39 -10.19 8.54
CA THR A 54 10.11 -11.36 9.06
C THR A 54 9.75 -12.58 8.25
N MET A 55 10.76 -13.35 7.82
CA MET A 55 10.57 -14.70 7.30
C MET A 55 10.22 -15.64 8.45
N THR A 56 9.35 -16.59 8.18
CA THR A 56 9.04 -17.66 9.14
C THR A 56 9.85 -18.89 8.81
N SER A 57 10.50 -19.49 9.82
CA SER A 57 11.22 -20.76 9.65
C SER A 57 10.32 -21.85 9.06
N SER A 58 10.85 -22.62 8.14
CA SER A 58 10.16 -23.69 7.42
C SER A 58 8.98 -23.24 6.54
N ASN A 59 8.85 -21.94 6.29
CA ASN A 59 7.88 -21.36 5.37
C ASN A 59 8.60 -20.70 4.18
N LYS A 60 8.38 -21.23 2.98
CA LYS A 60 8.99 -20.71 1.76
C LYS A 60 8.29 -19.44 1.22
N PHE A 61 7.15 -19.03 1.78
CA PHE A 61 6.40 -17.89 1.33
C PHE A 61 6.63 -16.67 2.22
N LEU A 62 6.81 -15.51 1.59
CA LEU A 62 6.89 -14.21 2.24
C LEU A 62 5.83 -13.30 1.63
N THR A 63 4.92 -12.80 2.46
CA THR A 63 3.83 -11.93 2.01
C THR A 63 4.32 -10.57 1.57
N CYS A 64 3.82 -10.09 0.43
CA CYS A 64 4.08 -8.76 -0.09
C CYS A 64 3.26 -7.69 0.68
N PRO A 65 3.76 -6.45 0.75
CA PRO A 65 2.93 -5.31 1.19
C PRO A 65 1.69 -5.13 0.29
N SER A 66 0.59 -4.65 0.85
CA SER A 66 -0.68 -4.49 0.11
C SER A 66 -0.63 -3.47 -1.03
N ASP A 67 0.36 -2.56 -1.00
CA ASP A 67 0.62 -1.57 -2.03
C ASP A 67 1.77 -1.95 -2.98
N PHE A 68 2.23 -3.21 -2.91
CA PHE A 68 3.31 -3.73 -3.73
C PHE A 68 2.97 -3.69 -5.23
N LEU A 69 3.90 -3.21 -6.03
CA LEU A 69 3.80 -3.18 -7.51
C LEU A 69 4.91 -4.00 -8.17
N ALA A 70 6.16 -3.79 -7.78
CA ALA A 70 7.31 -4.51 -8.32
C ALA A 70 8.48 -4.51 -7.33
N PRO A 71 9.28 -5.60 -7.24
CA PRO A 71 10.43 -5.65 -6.37
C PRO A 71 11.57 -4.80 -6.93
N PHE A 72 12.33 -4.16 -6.04
CA PHE A 72 13.60 -3.55 -6.35
C PHE A 72 14.76 -4.35 -5.76
N SER A 73 14.73 -4.62 -4.45
CA SER A 73 15.67 -5.52 -3.77
C SER A 73 15.05 -6.10 -2.51
N LEU A 74 15.45 -7.31 -2.16
CA LEU A 74 15.11 -7.98 -0.91
C LEU A 74 16.37 -8.41 -0.21
N ALA A 75 16.51 -8.05 1.06
CA ALA A 75 17.61 -8.47 1.91
C ALA A 75 17.09 -9.06 3.22
N TYR A 76 17.87 -9.90 3.86
CA TYR A 76 17.63 -10.34 5.22
C TYR A 76 18.86 -10.06 6.10
N THR A 77 18.63 -10.01 7.41
CA THR A 77 19.70 -9.88 8.40
C THR A 77 20.07 -11.26 8.92
N ASP A 78 21.33 -11.66 8.76
CA ASP A 78 21.85 -12.93 9.26
C ASP A 78 22.09 -12.92 10.78
N SER A 79 22.48 -14.07 11.34
CA SER A 79 22.79 -14.20 12.77
C SER A 79 23.96 -13.36 13.26
N SER A 80 24.79 -12.87 12.36
CA SER A 80 25.93 -11.97 12.63
C SER A 80 25.59 -10.50 12.43
N SER A 81 24.30 -10.18 12.24
CA SER A 81 23.79 -8.83 11.95
C SER A 81 24.26 -8.24 10.63
N ASN A 82 24.71 -9.06 9.68
CA ASN A 82 25.03 -8.62 8.34
C ASN A 82 23.77 -8.65 7.46
N GLN A 83 23.68 -7.67 6.57
CA GLN A 83 22.62 -7.63 5.57
C GLN A 83 23.03 -8.45 4.35
N VAL A 84 22.23 -9.47 4.01
CA VAL A 84 22.44 -10.38 2.89
C VAL A 84 21.35 -10.14 1.85
N PHE A 85 21.75 -9.71 0.65
CA PHE A 85 20.83 -9.49 -0.45
C PHE A 85 20.54 -10.81 -1.18
N LEU A 86 19.26 -11.01 -1.53
CA LEU A 86 18.81 -12.15 -2.30
C LEU A 86 18.75 -11.80 -3.78
N ASP A 87 19.10 -12.75 -4.63
CA ASP A 87 18.94 -12.62 -6.08
C ASP A 87 17.51 -12.91 -6.51
N PHE A 88 16.95 -12.04 -7.36
CA PHE A 88 15.65 -12.27 -7.97
C PHE A 88 15.74 -13.33 -9.07
N LYS A 89 14.87 -14.33 -9.03
CA LYS A 89 14.76 -15.42 -10.01
C LYS A 89 13.30 -15.76 -10.29
N ASP A 90 13.06 -16.40 -11.42
CA ASP A 90 11.72 -16.90 -11.77
C ASP A 90 11.30 -18.05 -10.84
N ALA A 91 9.99 -18.17 -10.61
CA ALA A 91 9.42 -19.18 -9.72
C ALA A 91 9.80 -20.62 -10.13
N ASP A 92 9.86 -20.91 -11.43
CA ASP A 92 10.25 -22.21 -11.96
C ASP A 92 11.68 -22.59 -11.60
N PHE A 93 12.62 -21.63 -11.69
CA PHE A 93 13.99 -21.81 -11.24
C PHE A 93 14.03 -22.14 -9.75
N LEU A 94 13.30 -21.40 -8.93
CA LEU A 94 13.30 -21.55 -7.47
C LEU A 94 12.75 -22.93 -7.04
N GLN A 95 11.70 -23.41 -7.72
CA GLN A 95 11.13 -24.74 -7.48
C GLN A 95 12.06 -25.85 -7.93
N SER A 96 12.78 -25.66 -9.03
CA SER A 96 13.79 -26.63 -9.51
C SER A 96 15.03 -26.64 -8.62
N PHE A 97 15.44 -25.49 -8.09
CA PHE A 97 16.59 -25.35 -7.19
C PHE A 97 16.35 -26.02 -5.82
N ASN A 98 15.15 -25.89 -5.28
CA ASN A 98 14.74 -26.54 -4.03
C ASN A 98 13.43 -27.30 -4.24
N PRO A 99 13.46 -28.50 -4.88
CA PRO A 99 12.26 -29.26 -5.21
C PRO A 99 11.56 -29.83 -3.98
N ASN A 100 12.30 -30.03 -2.89
CA ASN A 100 11.72 -30.47 -1.62
C ASN A 100 11.63 -29.29 -0.65
N PRO A 101 10.43 -28.70 -0.42
CA PRO A 101 10.26 -27.55 0.44
C PRO A 101 10.57 -27.82 1.93
N ALA A 102 10.68 -29.09 2.34
CA ALA A 102 11.13 -29.46 3.68
C ALA A 102 12.65 -29.28 3.87
N THR A 103 13.41 -29.14 2.77
CA THR A 103 14.84 -28.84 2.85
C THR A 103 14.99 -27.34 3.16
N THR A 104 15.46 -27.06 4.36
CA THR A 104 15.67 -25.68 4.83
C THR A 104 17.12 -25.27 4.73
N GLY A 105 17.37 -23.97 4.68
CA GLY A 105 18.70 -23.37 4.67
C GLY A 105 18.64 -21.85 4.63
N SER A 106 19.82 -21.21 4.66
CA SER A 106 19.90 -19.76 4.53
C SER A 106 19.40 -19.32 3.15
N PRO A 107 18.46 -18.36 3.09
CA PRO A 107 17.91 -17.86 1.84
C PRO A 107 18.98 -17.29 0.89
N ARG A 108 18.84 -17.55 -0.40
CA ARG A 108 19.75 -17.02 -1.45
C ARG A 108 19.01 -16.36 -2.58
N TYR A 109 17.81 -16.88 -2.90
CA TYR A 109 17.02 -16.44 -4.04
C TYR A 109 15.60 -16.13 -3.62
N TYR A 110 14.97 -15.22 -4.32
CA TYR A 110 13.55 -14.96 -4.18
C TYR A 110 12.92 -14.72 -5.56
N GLY A 111 11.63 -14.89 -5.65
CA GLY A 111 10.86 -14.62 -6.88
C GLY A 111 9.41 -14.34 -6.54
N GLN A 112 8.70 -13.73 -7.47
CA GLN A 112 7.27 -13.52 -7.31
C GLN A 112 6.54 -14.83 -7.61
N PHE A 113 5.74 -15.29 -6.65
CA PHE A 113 4.94 -16.52 -6.80
C PHE A 113 3.53 -16.17 -7.26
N ASP A 114 2.90 -15.20 -6.61
CA ASP A 114 1.60 -14.64 -6.95
C ASP A 114 1.57 -13.13 -6.64
N VAL A 115 0.39 -12.51 -6.69
CA VAL A 115 0.23 -11.07 -6.45
C VAL A 115 0.61 -10.67 -5.02
N ASP A 116 0.39 -11.58 -4.07
CA ASP A 116 0.49 -11.30 -2.64
C ASP A 116 1.74 -11.93 -1.99
N ASN A 117 2.46 -12.82 -2.69
CA ASN A 117 3.55 -13.58 -2.08
C ASN A 117 4.79 -13.71 -2.97
N PHE A 118 5.95 -13.58 -2.31
CA PHE A 118 7.21 -14.09 -2.83
C PHE A 118 7.42 -15.54 -2.43
N ILE A 119 8.16 -16.28 -3.25
CA ILE A 119 8.76 -17.58 -2.91
C ILE A 119 10.24 -17.35 -2.61
N ILE A 120 10.71 -17.95 -1.52
CA ILE A 120 12.09 -17.88 -1.04
C ILE A 120 12.75 -19.27 -1.21
N SER A 121 13.98 -19.27 -1.66
CA SER A 121 14.73 -20.53 -1.86
C SER A 121 16.22 -20.38 -1.46
N PRO A 122 16.78 -21.34 -0.68
CA PRO A 122 16.11 -22.43 0.04
C PRO A 122 15.01 -21.96 1.00
N THR A 123 14.13 -22.87 1.43
CA THR A 123 13.16 -22.57 2.49
C THR A 123 13.91 -22.10 3.74
N PRO A 124 13.54 -20.97 4.35
CA PRO A 124 14.25 -20.43 5.51
C PRO A 124 14.38 -21.43 6.67
N ASP A 125 15.57 -21.59 7.20
CA ASP A 125 15.87 -22.43 8.38
C ASP A 125 15.62 -21.70 9.71
N SER A 126 15.47 -20.37 9.66
CA SER A 126 15.22 -19.52 10.82
C SER A 126 14.24 -18.39 10.49
N GLY A 127 13.77 -17.70 11.54
CA GLY A 127 13.05 -16.43 11.40
C GLY A 127 14.03 -15.30 11.17
N TYR A 128 14.17 -14.87 9.90
CA TYR A 128 15.05 -13.76 9.53
C TYR A 128 14.28 -12.45 9.42
N ALA A 129 14.82 -11.38 10.01
CA ALA A 129 14.34 -10.03 9.73
C ALA A 129 14.66 -9.68 8.27
N VAL A 130 13.68 -9.15 7.55
CA VAL A 130 13.82 -8.80 6.14
C VAL A 130 13.54 -7.34 5.89
N GLU A 131 14.16 -6.83 4.85
CA GLU A 131 13.99 -5.49 4.33
C GLU A 131 13.73 -5.59 2.83
N LEU A 132 12.55 -5.12 2.41
CA LEU A 132 12.10 -5.09 1.02
C LEU A 132 12.11 -3.66 0.52
N HIS A 133 12.92 -3.37 -0.50
CA HIS A 133 12.78 -2.17 -1.30
C HIS A 133 11.92 -2.50 -2.52
N TYR A 134 10.90 -1.70 -2.77
CA TYR A 134 9.93 -2.00 -3.82
C TYR A 134 9.31 -0.74 -4.41
N PHE A 135 8.78 -0.87 -5.61
CA PHE A 135 7.89 0.13 -6.18
C PHE A 135 6.49 -0.09 -5.63
N TYR A 136 5.92 0.96 -5.05
CA TYR A 136 4.57 0.90 -4.50
C TYR A 136 3.55 1.52 -5.45
N ARG A 137 2.31 1.07 -5.31
CA ARG A 137 1.16 1.67 -5.98
C ARG A 137 0.58 2.77 -5.07
N PRO A 138 0.73 4.06 -5.41
CA PRO A 138 0.09 5.12 -4.65
C PRO A 138 -1.43 4.99 -4.73
N ALA A 139 -2.11 5.51 -3.72
CA ALA A 139 -3.56 5.63 -3.77
C ALA A 139 -3.97 6.53 -4.94
N SER A 140 -5.02 6.14 -5.67
CA SER A 140 -5.54 6.96 -6.76
C SER A 140 -6.06 8.30 -6.25
N LEU A 141 -5.86 9.36 -6.99
CA LEU A 141 -6.48 10.67 -6.74
C LEU A 141 -8.01 10.61 -6.72
N THR A 142 -8.58 9.57 -7.34
CA THR A 142 -10.04 9.37 -7.38
C THR A 142 -10.61 8.70 -6.15
N VAL A 143 -9.78 8.28 -5.19
CA VAL A 143 -10.26 7.72 -3.91
C VAL A 143 -10.96 8.83 -3.15
N SER A 144 -12.24 8.63 -2.88
CA SER A 144 -13.08 9.59 -2.17
C SER A 144 -13.13 9.36 -0.66
N THR A 145 -12.58 8.26 -0.20
CA THR A 145 -12.57 7.85 1.21
C THR A 145 -11.23 7.24 1.58
N PHE A 146 -10.86 7.31 2.85
CA PHE A 146 -9.73 6.56 3.41
C PHE A 146 -10.11 5.95 4.78
N THR A 147 -9.30 5.02 5.25
CA THR A 147 -9.55 4.30 6.49
C THR A 147 -8.70 4.88 7.61
N LEU A 148 -9.36 5.26 8.71
CA LEU A 148 -8.72 5.61 9.98
C LEU A 148 -8.76 4.39 10.91
N THR A 149 -7.62 4.05 11.50
CA THR A 149 -7.54 3.02 12.55
C THR A 149 -7.23 3.69 13.88
N MET A 150 -8.08 3.41 14.86
CA MET A 150 -7.98 3.97 16.21
C MET A 150 -7.48 2.91 17.20
N THR A 151 -6.67 3.32 18.15
CA THR A 151 -6.13 2.41 19.19
C THR A 151 -7.04 2.33 20.43
N SER A 152 -7.83 3.37 20.67
CA SER A 152 -8.76 3.43 21.81
C SER A 152 -9.99 4.23 21.40
N VAL A 153 -11.17 3.70 21.65
CA VAL A 153 -12.43 4.33 21.30
C VAL A 153 -13.31 4.43 22.55
N SER A 154 -13.82 5.62 22.83
CA SER A 154 -14.84 5.86 23.85
C SER A 154 -16.10 6.39 23.16
N GLY A 155 -17.20 5.66 23.28
CA GLY A 155 -18.45 5.94 22.59
C GLY A 155 -18.58 5.18 21.26
N THR A 156 -19.54 5.57 20.46
CA THR A 156 -19.85 4.95 19.16
C THR A 156 -19.90 6.01 18.09
N PHE A 157 -19.27 5.72 16.96
CA PHE A 157 -19.41 6.52 15.74
C PHE A 157 -20.53 5.95 14.86
N THR A 158 -21.22 6.84 14.16
CA THR A 158 -22.22 6.46 13.16
C THR A 158 -21.87 7.06 11.80
N THR A 159 -22.48 6.52 10.74
CA THR A 159 -22.39 7.13 9.40
C THR A 159 -22.95 8.54 9.43
N SER A 160 -22.23 9.45 8.78
CA SER A 160 -22.52 10.90 8.69
C SER A 160 -22.09 11.72 9.91
N ASP A 161 -21.56 11.11 10.97
CA ASP A 161 -20.91 11.89 12.04
C ASP A 161 -19.76 12.70 11.46
N THR A 162 -19.57 13.92 11.99
CA THR A 162 -18.40 14.71 11.70
C THR A 162 -17.32 14.42 12.73
N ILE A 163 -16.13 14.04 12.30
CA ILE A 163 -14.98 13.84 13.19
C ILE A 163 -13.98 14.98 13.00
N THR A 164 -13.39 15.42 14.09
CA THR A 164 -12.39 16.50 14.11
C THR A 164 -11.16 16.07 14.91
N GLY A 165 -9.98 16.32 14.35
CA GLY A 165 -8.69 16.04 14.99
C GLY A 165 -8.31 17.15 15.99
N SER A 166 -7.82 16.75 17.17
CA SER A 166 -7.52 17.69 18.27
C SER A 166 -6.31 18.58 18.00
N SER A 167 -5.34 18.12 17.23
CA SER A 167 -4.10 18.85 16.93
C SER A 167 -4.01 19.33 15.48
N SER A 168 -4.52 18.54 14.54
CA SER A 168 -4.54 18.94 13.13
C SER A 168 -5.63 19.93 12.80
N ALA A 169 -6.67 20.04 13.63
CA ALA A 169 -7.90 20.79 13.37
C ALA A 169 -8.61 20.39 12.05
N GLN A 170 -8.23 19.24 11.49
CA GLN A 170 -8.89 18.69 10.31
C GLN A 170 -10.23 18.09 10.70
N SER A 171 -11.20 18.22 9.80
CA SER A 171 -12.54 17.68 9.99
C SER A 171 -12.99 16.93 8.75
N THR A 172 -13.69 15.81 8.96
CA THR A 172 -14.26 15.02 7.88
C THR A 172 -15.49 14.25 8.35
N THR A 173 -16.24 13.69 7.39
CA THR A 173 -17.47 12.94 7.68
C THR A 173 -17.21 11.45 7.62
N VAL A 174 -17.75 10.71 8.57
CA VAL A 174 -17.75 9.24 8.60
C VAL A 174 -18.61 8.72 7.45
N ASN A 175 -18.00 7.91 6.58
CA ASN A 175 -18.68 7.28 5.47
C ASN A 175 -19.17 5.87 5.81
N ALA A 176 -18.40 5.12 6.59
CA ALA A 176 -18.76 3.80 7.11
C ALA A 176 -18.01 3.50 8.40
N VAL A 177 -18.56 2.62 9.22
CA VAL A 177 -17.98 2.11 10.47
C VAL A 177 -17.77 0.61 10.34
N PRO A 178 -16.68 0.13 9.71
CA PRO A 178 -16.42 -1.30 9.51
C PRO A 178 -16.20 -2.06 10.81
N SER A 179 -15.65 -1.42 11.84
CA SER A 179 -15.49 -1.98 13.18
C SER A 179 -15.46 -0.88 14.25
N SER A 180 -15.45 -1.26 15.51
CA SER A 180 -15.35 -0.30 16.64
C SER A 180 -14.04 0.50 16.65
N THR A 181 -13.01 0.04 15.96
CA THR A 181 -11.70 0.69 15.91
C THR A 181 -11.31 1.18 14.51
N THR A 182 -12.19 1.03 13.53
CA THR A 182 -11.91 1.39 12.14
C THR A 182 -13.05 2.21 11.56
N LEU A 183 -12.72 3.38 11.05
CA LEU A 183 -13.65 4.26 10.34
C LEU A 183 -13.21 4.41 8.88
N THR A 184 -14.16 4.38 7.98
CA THR A 184 -13.96 4.87 6.60
C THR A 184 -14.54 6.28 6.54
N VAL A 185 -13.72 7.25 6.18
CA VAL A 185 -14.09 8.66 6.16
C VAL A 185 -13.92 9.26 4.78
N LYS A 186 -14.61 10.35 4.49
CA LYS A 186 -14.34 11.16 3.29
C LYS A 186 -12.96 11.79 3.41
N ILE A 187 -12.31 12.08 2.28
CA ILE A 187 -10.99 12.73 2.31
C ILE A 187 -11.15 14.14 2.88
N PRO A 188 -10.48 14.49 4.00
CA PRO A 188 -10.48 15.84 4.55
C PRO A 188 -9.63 16.78 3.68
N ALA A 189 -9.66 18.06 3.97
CA ALA A 189 -8.87 19.08 3.27
C ALA A 189 -7.36 18.97 3.55
N GLY A 190 -6.98 18.35 4.69
CA GLY A 190 -5.60 18.09 5.09
C GLY A 190 -5.50 16.79 5.87
N ASP A 191 -4.29 16.39 6.25
CA ASP A 191 -4.03 15.14 6.94
C ASP A 191 -4.33 15.24 8.45
N PHE A 192 -4.83 14.15 9.04
CA PHE A 192 -4.88 13.98 10.48
C PHE A 192 -3.48 13.64 11.02
N ALA A 193 -3.15 14.16 12.20
CA ALA A 193 -1.88 13.85 12.83
C ALA A 193 -1.90 12.44 13.45
N VAL A 194 -0.79 11.71 13.32
CA VAL A 194 -0.68 10.38 13.93
C VAL A 194 -0.70 10.51 15.46
N GLY A 195 -1.58 9.73 16.09
CA GLY A 195 -1.72 9.72 17.56
C GLY A 195 -2.58 10.84 18.13
N GLU A 196 -3.23 11.68 17.31
CA GLU A 196 -4.17 12.68 17.80
C GLU A 196 -5.50 12.06 18.25
N THR A 197 -6.21 12.79 19.10
CA THR A 197 -7.57 12.41 19.50
C THR A 197 -8.58 12.89 18.47
N LEU A 198 -9.47 11.99 18.05
CA LEU A 198 -10.59 12.31 17.16
C LEU A 198 -11.86 12.43 17.99
N THR A 199 -12.55 13.55 17.84
CA THR A 199 -13.87 13.79 18.47
C THR A 199 -14.94 13.79 17.39
N GLY A 200 -16.02 13.04 17.63
CA GLY A 200 -17.18 12.96 16.78
C GLY A 200 -18.35 13.77 17.34
N SER A 201 -19.19 14.29 16.45
CA SER A 201 -20.44 15.00 16.74
C SER A 201 -21.56 14.52 15.82
#